data_ffa743ba501c8efbf199a0f6f63ea45f
#
_entry.id   ffa743ba501c8efbf199a0f6f63ea45f
#
_cell.length_a   1.000
_cell.length_b   1.000
_cell.length_c   1.000
_cell.angle_alpha   90.00
_cell.angle_beta   90.00
_cell.angle_gamma   90.00
#
_symmetry.space_group_name_H-M   'P 1'
#
loop_
_entity.id
_entity.type
_entity.pdbx_description
1 polymer ?
#
loop_
_entity_poly.entity_id
_entity_poly.type
_entity_poly.pdbx_seq_one_letter_code
_entity_poly.pdbx_strand_id
1 'polypeptide(L)'
;VGVVGVNGAGKTTVLNLLRGEVEPTGGRVRRGKTVKVATLSQETRELDAVAGMRVVEAVADIAQVVVAGGKEITAQQMTERMGFTRERAHTRVKEISGGERRRLQLMRLLMSQPNVLLLDEPTNDLDTDTLAAMEDLLDSFAGTLVVVSHDRYLLERVTDHQVALLGDGTLRALPGGVEQYLQMRRGAAVGSSGGAAGGAGEGAA
;
A
#
# COMPACT_ATOMS: atom_id res chain seq x y z
N VAL A 1 8.55 -5.32 0.36
CA VAL A 1 8.85 -4.78 1.69
C VAL A 1 7.59 -4.23 2.32
N GLY A 2 7.25 -4.70 3.52
CA GLY A 2 6.15 -4.18 4.34
C GLY A 2 6.66 -3.06 5.26
N VAL A 3 5.91 -1.96 5.37
CA VAL A 3 6.24 -0.84 6.26
C VAL A 3 5.13 -0.68 7.28
N VAL A 4 5.46 -0.87 8.56
CA VAL A 4 4.56 -0.66 9.68
C VAL A 4 5.00 0.54 10.51
N GLY A 5 4.07 1.18 11.20
CA GLY A 5 4.39 2.31 12.07
C GLY A 5 3.15 3.02 12.57
N VAL A 6 3.29 3.77 13.66
CA VAL A 6 2.20 4.60 14.20
C VAL A 6 1.81 5.71 13.22
N ASN A 7 0.61 6.26 13.38
CA ASN A 7 0.19 7.41 12.61
C ASN A 7 1.15 8.58 12.91
N GLY A 8 1.55 9.30 11.86
CA GLY A 8 2.53 10.38 11.97
C GLY A 8 4.01 9.96 12.02
N ALA A 9 4.32 8.66 12.01
CA ALA A 9 5.72 8.16 12.04
C ALA A 9 6.52 8.45 10.75
N GLY A 10 5.90 9.02 9.71
CA GLY A 10 6.57 9.34 8.45
C GLY A 10 6.43 8.28 7.35
N LYS A 11 5.47 7.35 7.46
CA LYS A 11 5.24 6.30 6.43
C LYS A 11 5.01 6.91 5.04
N THR A 12 4.10 7.86 4.92
CA THR A 12 3.81 8.58 3.67
C THR A 12 5.02 9.38 3.18
N THR A 13 5.82 9.95 4.10
CA THR A 13 7.07 10.65 3.75
C THR A 13 8.07 9.71 3.09
N VAL A 14 8.21 8.49 3.60
CA VAL A 14 9.07 7.46 2.98
C VAL A 14 8.59 7.12 1.58
N LEU A 15 7.28 6.94 1.37
CA LEU A 15 6.73 6.70 0.04
C LEU A 15 6.98 7.88 -0.91
N ASN A 16 6.81 9.12 -0.44
CA ASN A 16 7.05 10.32 -1.23
C ASN A 16 8.53 10.50 -1.60
N LEU A 17 9.46 10.15 -0.71
CA LEU A 17 10.90 10.07 -1.02
C LEU A 17 11.18 9.04 -2.12
N LEU A 18 10.56 7.85 -2.04
CA LEU A 18 10.71 6.80 -3.06
C LEU A 18 10.08 7.22 -4.40
N ARG A 19 8.99 7.99 -4.37
CA ARG A 19 8.36 8.60 -5.56
C ARG A 19 9.20 9.71 -6.17
N GLY A 20 10.04 10.37 -5.36
CA GLY A 20 10.82 11.56 -5.73
C GLY A 20 10.00 12.85 -5.70
N GLU A 21 8.93 12.87 -4.94
CA GLU A 21 8.09 14.07 -4.71
C GLU A 21 8.63 14.95 -3.59
N VAL A 22 9.47 14.38 -2.73
CA VAL A 22 10.14 15.08 -1.64
C VAL A 22 11.64 14.79 -1.72
N GLU A 23 12.46 15.82 -1.58
CA GLU A 23 13.91 15.66 -1.48
C GLU A 23 14.32 15.29 -0.05
N PRO A 24 15.34 14.41 0.12
CA PRO A 24 15.85 14.08 1.44
C PRO A 24 16.56 15.28 2.06
N THR A 25 16.35 15.52 3.35
CA THR A 25 17.07 16.57 4.11
C THR A 25 18.55 16.25 4.32
N GLY A 26 18.94 15.00 4.12
CA GLY A 26 20.31 14.52 4.17
C GLY A 26 20.49 13.24 3.36
N GLY A 27 21.70 12.98 2.90
CA GLY A 27 21.96 11.85 2.01
C GLY A 27 21.51 12.09 0.57
N ARG A 28 21.23 11.00 -0.17
CA ARG A 28 20.73 11.08 -1.56
C ARG A 28 19.93 9.86 -1.94
N VAL A 29 18.89 10.06 -2.73
CA VAL A 29 18.15 8.99 -3.41
C VAL A 29 18.70 8.81 -4.81
N ARG A 30 19.08 7.58 -5.18
CA ARG A 30 19.51 7.24 -6.54
C ARG A 30 18.46 6.34 -7.18
N ARG A 31 17.91 6.76 -8.30
CA ARG A 31 16.94 5.99 -9.09
C ARG A 31 17.61 5.51 -10.37
N GLY A 32 17.47 4.23 -10.66
CA GLY A 32 17.92 3.66 -11.93
C GLY A 32 17.08 4.20 -13.11
N LYS A 33 17.69 4.28 -14.30
CA LYS A 33 17.00 4.81 -15.50
C LYS A 33 15.81 3.96 -15.96
N THR A 34 15.79 2.68 -15.62
CA THR A 34 14.74 1.72 -16.01
C THR A 34 13.65 1.59 -14.94
N VAL A 35 13.77 2.30 -13.82
CA VAL A 35 12.80 2.22 -12.71
C VAL A 35 11.52 2.94 -13.11
N LYS A 36 10.43 2.15 -13.17
CA LYS A 36 9.05 2.63 -13.37
C LYS A 36 8.29 2.46 -12.06
N VAL A 37 8.13 3.56 -11.33
CA VAL A 37 7.37 3.58 -10.08
C VAL A 37 5.92 3.84 -10.38
N ALA A 38 5.03 3.01 -9.86
CA ALA A 38 3.60 3.29 -9.79
C ALA A 38 3.16 3.33 -8.33
N THR A 39 2.20 4.18 -8.02
CA THR A 39 1.71 4.37 -6.66
C THR A 39 0.21 4.33 -6.62
N LEU A 40 -0.33 3.55 -5.70
CA LEU A 40 -1.73 3.60 -5.37
C LEU A 40 -1.95 4.73 -4.35
N SER A 41 -2.38 5.89 -4.83
CA SER A 41 -2.70 7.03 -3.96
C SER A 41 -4.10 6.88 -3.33
N GLN A 42 -4.35 7.58 -2.23
CA GLN A 42 -5.70 7.63 -1.64
C GLN A 42 -6.69 8.43 -2.53
N GLU A 43 -6.17 9.34 -3.36
CA GLU A 43 -6.98 10.14 -4.26
C GLU A 43 -7.25 9.40 -5.57
N THR A 44 -8.50 9.41 -6.02
CA THR A 44 -8.93 8.78 -7.27
C THR A 44 -9.12 9.79 -8.41
N ARG A 45 -8.57 11.01 -8.28
CA ARG A 45 -8.73 12.10 -9.27
C ARG A 45 -8.25 11.72 -10.67
N GLU A 46 -7.26 10.85 -10.77
CA GLU A 46 -6.78 10.33 -12.06
C GLU A 46 -7.86 9.59 -12.86
N LEU A 47 -8.90 9.08 -12.18
CA LEU A 47 -10.04 8.44 -12.84
C LEU A 47 -11.02 9.44 -13.46
N ASP A 48 -10.93 10.72 -13.13
CA ASP A 48 -11.81 11.76 -13.70
C ASP A 48 -11.56 11.93 -15.20
N ALA A 49 -10.32 11.72 -15.64
CA ALA A 49 -9.95 11.74 -17.05
C ALA A 49 -10.66 10.64 -17.87
N VAL A 50 -11.03 9.53 -17.23
CA VAL A 50 -11.69 8.37 -17.85
C VAL A 50 -13.13 8.20 -17.38
N ALA A 51 -13.71 9.20 -16.71
CA ALA A 51 -15.03 9.15 -16.10
C ALA A 51 -16.17 8.76 -17.08
N GLY A 52 -16.02 9.09 -18.35
CA GLY A 52 -16.96 8.76 -19.43
C GLY A 52 -16.80 7.35 -20.01
N MET A 53 -15.65 6.69 -19.80
CA MET A 53 -15.37 5.35 -20.30
C MET A 53 -16.09 4.30 -19.47
N ARG A 54 -16.28 3.11 -20.03
CA ARG A 54 -16.67 1.92 -19.26
C ARG A 54 -15.46 1.41 -18.47
N VAL A 55 -15.70 0.73 -17.33
CA VAL A 55 -14.64 0.20 -16.48
C VAL A 55 -13.63 -0.63 -17.29
N VAL A 56 -14.09 -1.59 -18.09
CA VAL A 56 -13.22 -2.44 -18.92
C VAL A 56 -12.44 -1.63 -19.97
N GLU A 57 -13.06 -0.61 -20.55
CA GLU A 57 -12.40 0.30 -21.50
C GLU A 57 -11.30 1.13 -20.82
N ALA A 58 -11.59 1.62 -19.61
CA ALA A 58 -10.62 2.37 -18.82
C ALA A 58 -9.41 1.53 -18.39
N VAL A 59 -9.59 0.22 -18.22
CA VAL A 59 -8.47 -0.72 -18.00
C VAL A 59 -7.71 -0.97 -19.29
N ALA A 60 -8.41 -1.24 -20.40
CA ALA A 60 -7.85 -1.50 -21.71
C ALA A 60 -7.10 -0.31 -22.32
N ASP A 61 -7.46 0.92 -21.91
CA ASP A 61 -6.80 2.18 -22.29
C ASP A 61 -5.31 2.21 -21.85
N ILE A 62 -4.97 1.53 -20.75
CA ILE A 62 -3.59 1.38 -20.32
C ILE A 62 -2.86 0.31 -21.12
N ALA A 63 -3.45 -0.88 -21.20
CA ALA A 63 -2.96 -2.00 -22.00
C ALA A 63 -4.08 -3.01 -22.25
N GLN A 64 -4.09 -3.62 -23.43
CA GLN A 64 -5.04 -4.67 -23.77
C GLN A 64 -4.71 -6.00 -23.07
N VAL A 65 -3.42 -6.28 -22.91
CA VAL A 65 -2.87 -7.51 -22.34
C VAL A 65 -1.61 -7.17 -21.56
N VAL A 66 -1.43 -7.81 -20.42
CA VAL A 66 -0.21 -7.77 -19.62
C VAL A 66 0.23 -9.18 -19.26
N VAL A 67 1.52 -9.34 -18.95
CA VAL A 67 2.05 -10.61 -18.44
C VAL A 67 2.19 -10.52 -16.92
N ALA A 68 1.50 -11.37 -16.19
CA ALA A 68 1.61 -11.49 -14.74
C ALA A 68 1.73 -12.97 -14.35
N GLY A 69 2.72 -13.29 -13.51
CA GLY A 69 2.99 -14.69 -13.12
C GLY A 69 3.28 -15.62 -14.31
N GLY A 70 3.88 -15.11 -15.40
CA GLY A 70 4.17 -15.87 -16.62
C GLY A 70 2.95 -16.17 -17.49
N LYS A 71 1.78 -15.59 -17.22
CA LYS A 71 0.54 -15.73 -18.00
C LYS A 71 0.09 -14.40 -18.56
N GLU A 72 -0.45 -14.44 -19.76
CA GLU A 72 -1.12 -13.28 -20.34
C GLU A 72 -2.48 -13.06 -19.66
N ILE A 73 -2.75 -11.83 -19.25
CA ILE A 73 -4.01 -11.40 -18.64
C ILE A 73 -4.55 -10.25 -19.48
N THR A 74 -5.73 -10.43 -20.02
CA THR A 74 -6.44 -9.36 -20.77
C THR A 74 -7.06 -8.36 -19.80
N ALA A 75 -7.38 -7.15 -20.28
CA ALA A 75 -8.11 -6.14 -19.51
C ALA A 75 -9.45 -6.68 -18.98
N GLN A 76 -10.16 -7.48 -19.76
CA GLN A 76 -11.40 -8.12 -19.33
C GLN A 76 -11.16 -9.12 -18.18
N GLN A 77 -10.16 -10.00 -18.32
CA GLN A 77 -9.81 -10.97 -17.28
C GLN A 77 -9.34 -10.28 -15.99
N MET A 78 -8.60 -9.18 -16.10
CA MET A 78 -8.21 -8.35 -14.95
C MET A 78 -9.45 -7.79 -14.24
N THR A 79 -10.41 -7.27 -15.01
CA THR A 79 -11.66 -6.73 -14.48
C THR A 79 -12.49 -7.79 -13.74
N GLU A 80 -12.61 -8.97 -14.32
CA GLU A 80 -13.31 -10.12 -13.71
C GLU A 80 -12.61 -10.60 -12.42
N ARG A 81 -11.29 -10.72 -12.43
CA ARG A 81 -10.49 -11.10 -11.24
C ARG A 81 -10.66 -10.13 -10.08
N MET A 82 -10.83 -8.84 -10.37
CA MET A 82 -11.06 -7.82 -9.37
C MET A 82 -12.54 -7.69 -8.96
N GLY A 83 -13.34 -8.74 -9.22
CA GLY A 83 -14.71 -8.85 -8.72
C GLY A 83 -15.74 -7.98 -9.45
N PHE A 84 -15.44 -7.48 -10.64
CA PHE A 84 -16.45 -6.82 -11.46
C PHE A 84 -17.25 -7.86 -12.22
N THR A 85 -18.57 -7.88 -11.99
CA THR A 85 -19.48 -8.66 -12.86
C THR A 85 -19.44 -8.09 -14.28
N ARG A 86 -19.89 -8.89 -15.25
CA ARG A 86 -19.95 -8.46 -16.65
C ARG A 86 -20.72 -7.15 -16.83
N GLU A 87 -21.83 -6.98 -16.11
CA GLU A 87 -22.62 -5.74 -16.14
C GLU A 87 -21.84 -4.55 -15.56
N ARG A 88 -21.20 -4.75 -14.40
CA ARG A 88 -20.40 -3.70 -13.74
C ARG A 88 -19.17 -3.32 -14.56
N ALA A 89 -18.55 -4.24 -15.27
CA ALA A 89 -17.44 -3.97 -16.18
C ALA A 89 -17.84 -3.04 -17.33
N HIS A 90 -19.11 -3.05 -17.74
CA HIS A 90 -19.66 -2.17 -18.77
C HIS A 90 -20.31 -0.89 -18.23
N THR A 91 -20.35 -0.68 -16.91
CA THR A 91 -20.80 0.57 -16.27
C THR A 91 -19.77 1.67 -16.48
N ARG A 92 -20.21 2.93 -16.56
CA ARG A 92 -19.30 4.07 -16.69
C ARG A 92 -18.54 4.34 -15.39
N VAL A 93 -17.29 4.75 -15.49
CA VAL A 93 -16.41 5.02 -14.34
C VAL A 93 -17.03 6.06 -13.38
N LYS A 94 -17.75 7.05 -13.87
CA LYS A 94 -18.46 8.03 -13.03
C LYS A 94 -19.59 7.45 -12.17
N GLU A 95 -20.09 6.27 -12.52
CA GLU A 95 -21.28 5.63 -11.91
C GLU A 95 -20.92 4.50 -10.94
N ILE A 96 -19.63 4.17 -10.80
CA ILE A 96 -19.15 3.14 -9.89
C ILE A 96 -18.92 3.69 -8.47
N SER A 97 -19.01 2.81 -7.47
CA SER A 97 -18.79 3.15 -6.04
C SER A 97 -17.34 3.51 -5.74
N GLY A 98 -17.09 4.07 -4.55
CA GLY A 98 -15.73 4.38 -4.09
C GLY A 98 -14.81 3.16 -4.04
N GLY A 99 -15.28 2.03 -3.52
CA GLY A 99 -14.53 0.77 -3.50
C GLY A 99 -14.25 0.24 -4.92
N GLU A 100 -15.22 0.34 -5.84
CA GLU A 100 -15.00 -0.02 -7.24
C GLU A 100 -14.00 0.92 -7.93
N ARG A 101 -14.01 2.22 -7.60
CA ARG A 101 -12.98 3.17 -8.07
C ARG A 101 -11.58 2.77 -7.59
N ARG A 102 -11.47 2.35 -6.34
CA ARG A 102 -10.19 1.88 -5.77
C ARG A 102 -9.67 0.64 -6.52
N ARG A 103 -10.56 -0.32 -6.79
CA ARG A 103 -10.23 -1.51 -7.60
C ARG A 103 -9.79 -1.14 -9.02
N LEU A 104 -10.53 -0.24 -9.66
CA LEU A 104 -10.17 0.25 -11.00
C LEU A 104 -8.80 0.93 -11.02
N GLN A 105 -8.51 1.75 -10.02
CA GLN A 105 -7.20 2.39 -9.88
C GLN A 105 -6.07 1.35 -9.79
N LEU A 106 -6.25 0.33 -8.94
CA LEU A 106 -5.27 -0.75 -8.81
C LEU A 106 -5.09 -1.54 -10.12
N MET A 107 -6.20 -1.88 -10.81
CA MET A 107 -6.13 -2.55 -12.12
C MET A 107 -5.31 -1.72 -13.13
N ARG A 108 -5.60 -0.42 -13.25
CA ARG A 108 -4.85 0.48 -14.16
C ARG A 108 -3.37 0.53 -13.82
N LEU A 109 -3.02 0.56 -12.52
CA LEU A 109 -1.64 0.50 -12.08
C LEU A 109 -0.96 -0.79 -12.51
N LEU A 110 -1.56 -1.94 -12.26
CA LEU A 110 -0.99 -3.25 -12.64
C LEU A 110 -0.87 -3.40 -14.16
N MET A 111 -1.85 -2.91 -14.92
CA MET A 111 -1.82 -2.91 -16.39
C MET A 111 -0.70 -2.01 -16.96
N SER A 112 -0.22 -1.00 -16.23
CA SER A 112 0.90 -0.17 -16.66
C SER A 112 2.27 -0.86 -16.56
N GLN A 113 2.30 -2.08 -16.03
CA GLN A 113 3.52 -2.89 -15.85
C GLN A 113 4.66 -2.11 -15.17
N PRO A 114 4.46 -1.57 -13.97
CA PRO A 114 5.55 -0.96 -13.21
C PRO A 114 6.53 -2.05 -12.75
N ASN A 115 7.78 -1.67 -12.48
CA ASN A 115 8.72 -2.56 -11.80
C ASN A 115 8.94 -2.20 -10.33
N VAL A 116 8.36 -1.09 -9.88
CA VAL A 116 8.25 -0.71 -8.47
C VAL A 116 6.82 -0.27 -8.20
N LEU A 117 6.16 -0.91 -7.27
CA LEU A 117 4.79 -0.61 -6.86
C LEU A 117 4.78 -0.15 -5.39
N LEU A 118 4.28 1.06 -5.17
CA LEU A 118 4.14 1.66 -3.84
C LEU A 118 2.66 1.70 -3.47
N LEU A 119 2.29 1.03 -2.38
CA LEU A 119 0.92 0.95 -1.89
C LEU A 119 0.81 1.61 -0.51
N ASP A 120 -0.09 2.58 -0.38
CA ASP A 120 -0.41 3.23 0.90
C ASP A 120 -1.82 2.80 1.34
N GLU A 121 -1.89 1.99 2.39
CA GLU A 121 -3.12 1.41 2.95
C GLU A 121 -4.06 0.86 1.86
N PRO A 122 -3.60 -0.13 1.06
CA PRO A 122 -4.34 -0.58 -0.12
C PRO A 122 -5.62 -1.34 0.20
N THR A 123 -5.76 -1.83 1.45
CA THR A 123 -6.90 -2.63 1.92
C THR A 123 -8.11 -1.79 2.33
N ASN A 124 -7.92 -0.49 2.51
CA ASN A 124 -9.02 0.39 2.91
C ASN A 124 -10.13 0.39 1.85
N ASP A 125 -11.37 0.29 2.33
CA ASP A 125 -12.59 0.30 1.51
C ASP A 125 -12.77 -0.91 0.56
N LEU A 126 -12.02 -2.01 0.76
CA LEU A 126 -12.17 -3.25 0.01
C LEU A 126 -12.99 -4.29 0.79
N ASP A 127 -13.88 -4.99 0.09
CA ASP A 127 -14.53 -6.18 0.60
C ASP A 127 -13.59 -7.40 0.62
N THR A 128 -13.93 -8.44 1.36
CA THR A 128 -13.09 -9.63 1.57
C THR A 128 -12.70 -10.33 0.27
N ASP A 129 -13.62 -10.45 -0.68
CA ASP A 129 -13.38 -11.14 -1.96
C ASP A 129 -12.41 -10.36 -2.83
N THR A 130 -12.57 -9.04 -2.85
CA THR A 130 -11.67 -8.12 -3.55
C THR A 130 -10.28 -8.11 -2.93
N LEU A 131 -10.21 -8.16 -1.59
CA LEU A 131 -8.94 -8.24 -0.86
C LEU A 131 -8.17 -9.49 -1.27
N ALA A 132 -8.82 -10.67 -1.28
CA ALA A 132 -8.20 -11.92 -1.71
C ALA A 132 -7.68 -11.86 -3.17
N ALA A 133 -8.49 -11.30 -4.08
CA ALA A 133 -8.07 -11.13 -5.48
C ALA A 133 -6.89 -10.18 -5.64
N MET A 134 -6.84 -9.10 -4.85
CA MET A 134 -5.72 -8.17 -4.82
C MET A 134 -4.45 -8.84 -4.30
N GLU A 135 -4.56 -9.59 -3.20
CA GLU A 135 -3.44 -10.33 -2.62
C GLU A 135 -2.82 -11.30 -3.63
N ASP A 136 -3.64 -12.08 -4.36
CA ASP A 136 -3.18 -13.00 -5.39
C ASP A 136 -2.44 -12.30 -6.54
N LEU A 137 -2.93 -11.12 -6.94
CA LEU A 137 -2.28 -10.31 -7.96
C LEU A 137 -0.94 -9.73 -7.48
N LEU A 138 -0.89 -9.26 -6.23
CA LEU A 138 0.32 -8.71 -5.63
C LEU A 138 1.38 -9.78 -5.35
N ASP A 139 0.97 -10.98 -4.93
CA ASP A 139 1.87 -12.12 -4.74
C ASP A 139 2.52 -12.56 -6.05
N SER A 140 1.80 -12.47 -7.16
CA SER A 140 2.32 -12.76 -8.51
C SER A 140 3.10 -11.60 -9.15
N PHE A 141 3.25 -10.47 -8.47
CA PHE A 141 3.91 -9.29 -9.01
C PHE A 141 5.43 -9.49 -9.06
N ALA A 142 6.01 -9.50 -10.27
CA ALA A 142 7.43 -9.79 -10.50
C ALA A 142 8.37 -8.60 -10.22
N GLY A 143 7.87 -7.49 -9.66
CA GLY A 143 8.63 -6.28 -9.37
C GLY A 143 8.94 -6.10 -7.88
N THR A 144 9.43 -4.93 -7.53
CA THR A 144 9.61 -4.51 -6.15
C THR A 144 8.31 -3.94 -5.59
N LEU A 145 7.81 -4.54 -4.52
CA LEU A 145 6.60 -4.11 -3.81
C LEU A 145 6.98 -3.43 -2.50
N VAL A 146 6.47 -2.22 -2.26
CA VAL A 146 6.53 -1.53 -0.97
C VAL A 146 5.11 -1.24 -0.52
N VAL A 147 4.71 -1.84 0.60
CA VAL A 147 3.35 -1.73 1.15
C VAL A 147 3.40 -1.10 2.52
N VAL A 148 2.72 0.02 2.69
CA VAL A 148 2.39 0.58 3.99
C VAL A 148 1.01 0.07 4.35
N SER A 149 0.87 -0.66 5.44
CA SER A 149 -0.42 -1.15 5.92
C SER A 149 -0.41 -1.44 7.42
N HIS A 150 -1.59 -1.39 8.00
CA HIS A 150 -1.87 -1.91 9.34
C HIS A 150 -2.41 -3.35 9.29
N ASP A 151 -2.71 -3.86 8.10
CA ASP A 151 -3.18 -5.22 7.89
C ASP A 151 -2.00 -6.19 7.93
N ARG A 152 -1.92 -6.94 9.02
CA ARG A 152 -0.89 -7.93 9.26
C ARG A 152 -0.91 -9.06 8.22
N TYR A 153 -2.11 -9.56 7.89
CA TYR A 153 -2.26 -10.70 6.98
C TYR A 153 -1.80 -10.33 5.58
N LEU A 154 -2.17 -9.14 5.10
CA LEU A 154 -1.66 -8.62 3.84
C LEU A 154 -0.13 -8.55 3.84
N LEU A 155 0.46 -7.92 4.87
CA LEU A 155 1.91 -7.72 4.92
C LEU A 155 2.67 -9.05 4.96
N GLU A 156 2.22 -10.02 5.76
CA GLU A 156 2.84 -11.35 5.85
C GLU A 156 2.72 -12.13 4.54
N ARG A 157 1.64 -11.93 3.79
CA ARG A 157 1.40 -12.65 2.54
C ARG A 157 2.18 -12.08 1.35
N VAL A 158 2.23 -10.76 1.21
CA VAL A 158 2.75 -10.12 -0.02
C VAL A 158 4.15 -9.53 0.14
N THR A 159 4.78 -9.65 1.33
CA THR A 159 6.11 -9.07 1.55
C THR A 159 7.09 -10.04 2.21
N ASP A 160 8.31 -10.11 1.65
CA ASP A 160 9.39 -10.96 2.19
C ASP A 160 10.07 -10.35 3.42
N HIS A 161 10.05 -9.02 3.53
CA HIS A 161 10.71 -8.26 4.58
C HIS A 161 9.80 -7.18 5.12
N GLN A 162 9.82 -6.98 6.45
CA GLN A 162 9.08 -5.90 7.07
C GLN A 162 10.03 -4.96 7.82
N VAL A 163 9.67 -3.69 7.87
CA VAL A 163 10.38 -2.63 8.59
C VAL A 163 9.41 -1.79 9.40
N ALA A 164 9.86 -1.30 10.54
CA ALA A 164 9.08 -0.42 11.41
C ALA A 164 9.59 1.02 11.40
N LEU A 165 8.65 1.96 11.39
CA LEU A 165 8.85 3.35 11.74
C LEU A 165 8.23 3.60 13.12
N LEU A 166 9.07 3.77 14.14
CA LEU A 166 8.63 3.88 15.54
C LEU A 166 8.32 5.32 15.96
N GLY A 167 8.52 6.30 15.05
CA GLY A 167 8.32 7.72 15.34
C GLY A 167 9.58 8.42 15.90
N ASP A 168 10.67 7.70 16.07
CA ASP A 168 12.00 8.20 16.48
C ASP A 168 12.88 8.60 15.27
N GLY A 169 12.32 8.62 14.06
CA GLY A 169 13.02 8.91 12.82
C GLY A 169 13.89 7.75 12.31
N THR A 170 13.87 6.61 12.97
CA THR A 170 14.64 5.43 12.56
C THR A 170 13.77 4.38 11.88
N LEU A 171 14.37 3.68 10.91
CA LEU A 171 13.77 2.56 10.19
C LEU A 171 14.41 1.28 10.72
N ARG A 172 13.61 0.41 11.33
CA ARG A 172 14.10 -0.83 11.97
C ARG A 172 13.61 -2.05 11.22
N ALA A 173 14.51 -2.94 10.87
CA ALA A 173 14.14 -4.23 10.33
C ALA A 173 13.39 -5.08 11.36
N LEU A 174 12.40 -5.83 10.89
CA LEU A 174 11.56 -6.71 11.69
C LEU A 174 11.75 -8.17 11.24
N PRO A 175 12.82 -8.85 11.63
CA PRO A 175 13.01 -10.27 11.28
C PRO A 175 11.89 -11.18 11.79
N GLY A 176 11.25 -10.81 12.90
CA GLY A 176 10.07 -11.49 13.47
C GLY A 176 8.74 -10.96 12.98
N GLY A 177 8.74 -10.19 11.88
CA GLY A 177 7.53 -9.69 11.24
C GLY A 177 6.75 -8.67 12.08
N VAL A 178 5.48 -8.52 11.73
CA VAL A 178 4.56 -7.58 12.41
C VAL A 178 4.38 -7.92 13.89
N GLU A 179 4.48 -9.20 14.28
CA GLU A 179 4.39 -9.61 15.69
C GLU A 179 5.49 -8.97 16.54
N GLN A 180 6.72 -8.92 16.04
CA GLN A 180 7.83 -8.23 16.71
C GLN A 180 7.54 -6.74 16.91
N TYR A 181 6.94 -6.07 15.92
CA TYR A 181 6.50 -4.69 16.06
C TYR A 181 5.47 -4.50 17.18
N LEU A 182 4.48 -5.40 17.27
CA LEU A 182 3.46 -5.35 18.31
C LEU A 182 4.06 -5.53 19.71
N GLN A 183 5.03 -6.44 19.87
CA GLN A 183 5.76 -6.65 21.12
C GLN A 183 6.56 -5.40 21.51
N MET A 184 7.28 -4.79 20.57
CA MET A 184 8.02 -3.54 20.80
C MET A 184 7.09 -2.42 21.27
N ARG A 185 5.91 -2.27 20.67
CA ARG A 185 4.91 -1.29 21.09
C ARG A 185 4.37 -1.53 22.49
N ARG A 186 4.07 -2.78 22.85
CA ARG A 186 3.59 -3.14 24.20
C ARG A 186 4.66 -2.84 25.24
N GLY A 187 5.93 -3.16 24.97
CA GLY A 187 7.05 -2.86 25.85
C GLY A 187 7.25 -1.36 26.06
N ALA A 188 7.12 -0.54 25.02
CA ALA A 188 7.23 0.92 25.11
C ALA A 188 6.07 1.54 25.92
N ALA A 189 4.86 1.00 25.81
CA ALA A 189 3.69 1.48 26.54
C ALA A 189 3.79 1.18 28.04
N VAL A 190 4.37 0.06 28.43
CA VAL A 190 4.58 -0.32 29.84
C VAL A 190 5.70 0.52 30.47
N GLY A 191 6.76 0.89 29.72
CA GLY A 191 7.83 1.75 30.20
C GLY A 191 7.44 3.21 30.45
N SER A 192 6.40 3.72 29.77
CA SER A 192 5.92 5.10 29.93
C SER A 192 4.95 5.30 31.09
N SER A 193 4.36 4.24 31.66
CA SER A 193 3.43 4.29 32.79
C SER A 193 4.11 4.12 34.16
N GLY A 194 5.39 3.80 34.20
CA GLY A 194 6.16 3.56 35.43
C GLY A 194 6.86 4.80 36.05
N GLY A 195 6.75 5.98 35.45
CA GLY A 195 7.53 7.17 35.84
C GLY A 195 6.81 8.22 36.71
N ALA A 196 5.60 7.98 37.18
CA ALA A 196 4.81 9.00 37.89
C ALA A 196 4.29 8.50 39.26
N ALA A 197 5.18 7.93 40.12
CA ALA A 197 4.85 7.70 41.52
C ALA A 197 6.13 7.68 42.37
N GLY A 198 6.50 8.78 42.93
CA GLY A 198 7.62 8.82 43.89
C GLY A 198 8.11 10.22 44.19
N GLY A 199 7.44 10.96 45.03
CA GLY A 199 7.92 12.26 45.47
C GLY A 199 7.01 13.02 46.42
N ALA A 200 6.42 12.33 47.39
CA ALA A 200 5.85 12.99 48.56
C ALA A 200 6.59 12.45 49.76
N GLY A 201 7.62 13.13 50.17
CA GLY A 201 8.42 12.86 51.34
C GLY A 201 8.39 14.06 52.27
N GLU A 202 7.74 13.84 53.36
CA GLU A 202 7.78 14.51 54.67
C GLU A 202 9.03 15.38 54.92
N GLY A 203 8.81 16.47 55.64
CA GLY A 203 9.79 17.30 56.31
C GLY A 203 9.07 18.15 57.34
N ALA A 204 8.76 17.54 58.50
CA ALA A 204 8.39 18.25 59.73
C ALA A 204 9.67 18.80 60.41
N ALA A 205 9.62 19.98 60.89
CA ALA A 205 10.02 20.54 62.20
C ALA A 205 10.10 22.05 62.10
#